data_bdd65ca040c0a5dcca9268fe66dbbd20
#
_entry.id   bdd65ca040c0a5dcca9268fe66dbbd20
#
_cell.length_a   1.000
_cell.length_b   1.000
_cell.length_c   1.000
_cell.angle_alpha   90.00
_cell.angle_beta   90.00
_cell.angle_gamma   90.00
#
_symmetry.space_group_name_H-M   'P 1'
#
loop_
_entity.id
_entity.type
_entity.pdbx_description
1 polymer ?
#
loop_
_entity_poly.entity_id
_entity_poly.type
_entity_poly.pdbx_seq_one_letter_code
_entity_poly.pdbx_strand_id
1 'polypeptide(L)'
;MCLKLYIRFMNAEIQASPLSGCYTITLPRHNDLRGSFVKTFHPQLFSARLPEFKEQYYSVSHQNVFRGMHFQLPPFDVVKLVYCSQGTVYDFVADLRKTSPTYGHCQRFELSGENPTMVVIPSGMAHGFLTRSQSATLHYMVSEIYNPELDTGIHYSSFNVIDLPHNAQVSPRDQAFVKLSNFKSPF
;
A
#
# COMPACT_ATOMS: atom_id res chain seq x y z
N MET A 1 10.40 25.92 2.42
CA MET A 1 10.21 26.61 1.13
C MET A 1 10.61 25.73 -0.07
N CYS A 2 11.66 24.92 0.01
CA CYS A 2 12.14 24.05 -1.09
C CYS A 2 11.16 22.95 -1.52
N LEU A 3 10.46 22.27 -0.61
CA LEU A 3 9.59 21.14 -0.90
C LEU A 3 8.32 21.50 -1.69
N LYS A 4 7.67 22.62 -1.34
CA LYS A 4 6.51 23.13 -2.12
C LYS A 4 6.90 23.50 -3.55
N LEU A 5 8.12 23.99 -3.76
CA LEU A 5 8.63 24.33 -5.09
C LEU A 5 8.89 23.08 -5.94
N TYR A 6 9.39 21.99 -5.34
CA TYR A 6 9.77 20.77 -6.05
C TYR A 6 8.55 19.90 -6.40
N ILE A 7 7.55 19.82 -5.50
CA ILE A 7 6.24 19.20 -5.80
C ILE A 7 5.60 19.95 -7.00
N ARG A 8 5.75 21.27 -7.06
CA ARG A 8 5.30 22.10 -8.19
C ARG A 8 6.07 21.84 -9.48
N PHE A 9 7.36 21.48 -9.39
CA PHE A 9 8.21 21.17 -10.56
C PHE A 9 7.92 19.77 -11.13
N MET A 10 7.50 18.80 -10.29
CA MET A 10 7.14 17.44 -10.69
C MET A 10 5.65 17.29 -11.00
N ASN A 11 4.82 18.31 -10.77
CA ASN A 11 3.35 18.26 -10.88
C ASN A 11 2.73 17.04 -10.14
N ALA A 12 3.39 16.57 -9.08
CA ALA A 12 2.84 15.49 -8.25
C ALA A 12 1.75 16.04 -7.33
N GLU A 13 0.60 15.37 -7.29
CA GLU A 13 -0.52 15.75 -6.43
C GLU A 13 -0.53 14.85 -5.19
N ILE A 14 -0.54 15.47 -4.00
CA ILE A 14 -0.64 14.76 -2.72
C ILE A 14 -2.04 14.97 -2.15
N GLN A 15 -2.75 13.87 -1.89
CA GLN A 15 -4.09 13.89 -1.34
C GLN A 15 -4.13 13.08 -0.03
N ALA A 16 -4.66 13.70 1.05
CA ALA A 16 -4.88 13.01 2.31
C ALA A 16 -5.95 11.92 2.15
N SER A 17 -5.71 10.78 2.78
CA SER A 17 -6.70 9.70 2.91
C SER A 17 -7.59 9.93 4.13
N PRO A 18 -8.79 9.32 4.19
CA PRO A 18 -9.58 9.24 5.42
C PRO A 18 -8.86 8.56 6.60
N LEU A 19 -7.87 7.71 6.33
CA LEU A 19 -7.03 7.10 7.38
C LEU A 19 -5.95 8.07 7.84
N SER A 20 -5.88 8.28 9.14
CA SER A 20 -4.93 9.22 9.76
C SER A 20 -3.47 8.94 9.36
N GLY A 21 -2.81 9.92 8.73
CA GLY A 21 -1.41 9.82 8.29
C GLY A 21 -1.19 9.02 6.99
N CYS A 22 -2.18 8.31 6.48
CA CYS A 22 -2.14 7.70 5.14
C CYS A 22 -2.47 8.76 4.09
N TYR A 23 -1.83 8.69 2.92
CA TYR A 23 -2.10 9.62 1.81
C TYR A 23 -1.70 9.02 0.47
N THR A 24 -2.20 9.62 -0.62
CA THR A 24 -1.81 9.24 -1.98
C THR A 24 -0.92 10.30 -2.61
N ILE A 25 -0.09 9.85 -3.55
CA ILE A 25 0.73 10.69 -4.42
C ILE A 25 0.42 10.31 -5.86
N THR A 26 -0.19 11.19 -6.62
CA THR A 26 -0.39 11.01 -8.06
C THR A 26 0.79 11.62 -8.80
N LEU A 27 1.46 10.81 -9.62
CA LEU A 27 2.65 11.20 -10.37
C LEU A 27 2.29 11.63 -11.80
N PRO A 28 3.03 12.56 -12.40
CA PRO A 28 2.87 12.89 -13.81
C PRO A 28 3.26 11.71 -14.69
N ARG A 29 2.41 11.42 -15.68
CA ARG A 29 2.66 10.47 -16.76
C ARG A 29 2.90 11.23 -18.05
N HIS A 30 4.04 10.97 -18.67
CA HIS A 30 4.41 11.56 -19.94
C HIS A 30 4.24 10.53 -21.05
N ASN A 31 3.40 10.85 -22.04
CA ASN A 31 3.12 9.97 -23.16
C ASN A 31 3.70 10.54 -24.45
N ASP A 32 4.32 9.68 -25.30
CA ASP A 32 4.73 10.01 -26.66
C ASP A 32 4.54 8.79 -27.58
N LEU A 33 5.05 8.85 -28.81
CA LEU A 33 4.95 7.76 -29.79
C LEU A 33 5.63 6.46 -29.35
N ARG A 34 6.50 6.49 -28.35
CA ARG A 34 7.20 5.31 -27.80
C ARG A 34 6.47 4.66 -26.63
N GLY A 35 5.41 5.30 -26.10
CA GLY A 35 4.66 4.84 -24.94
C GLY A 35 4.61 5.86 -23.80
N SER A 36 4.73 5.42 -22.56
CA SER A 36 4.62 6.25 -21.36
C SER A 36 5.86 6.21 -20.50
N PHE A 37 6.16 7.34 -19.87
CA PHE A 37 7.22 7.48 -18.86
C PHE A 37 6.65 8.04 -17.56
N VAL A 38 6.92 7.35 -16.44
CA VAL A 38 6.56 7.78 -15.08
C VAL A 38 7.79 7.70 -14.21
N LYS A 39 8.18 8.79 -13.56
CA LYS A 39 9.24 8.78 -12.57
C LYS A 39 8.68 8.40 -11.21
N THR A 40 8.95 7.20 -10.74
CA THR A 40 8.35 6.63 -9.53
C THR A 40 9.14 6.92 -8.24
N PHE A 41 10.40 7.36 -8.37
CA PHE A 41 11.21 7.75 -7.21
C PHE A 41 12.07 8.97 -7.51
N HIS A 42 12.12 9.88 -6.55
CA HIS A 42 13.10 10.97 -6.54
C HIS A 42 13.36 11.40 -5.07
N PRO A 43 14.62 11.43 -4.61
CA PRO A 43 14.94 11.71 -3.20
C PRO A 43 14.31 13.00 -2.67
N GLN A 44 14.30 14.07 -3.45
CA GLN A 44 13.74 15.36 -3.02
C GLN A 44 12.20 15.35 -2.91
N LEU A 45 11.50 14.47 -3.61
CA LEU A 45 10.06 14.31 -3.49
C LEU A 45 9.68 13.65 -2.15
N PHE A 46 10.55 12.77 -1.66
CA PHE A 46 10.27 11.91 -0.52
C PHE A 46 10.99 12.35 0.76
N SER A 47 12.16 12.96 0.69
CA SER A 47 13.08 13.23 1.82
C SER A 47 12.49 14.07 2.97
N ALA A 48 11.42 14.83 2.74
CA ALA A 48 10.85 15.67 3.79
C ALA A 48 9.66 15.04 4.52
N ARG A 49 9.12 13.91 4.03
CA ARG A 49 7.89 13.30 4.56
C ARG A 49 7.96 11.79 4.74
N LEU A 50 8.94 11.14 4.12
CA LEU A 50 9.11 9.70 4.16
C LEU A 50 10.46 9.34 4.76
N PRO A 51 10.54 8.21 5.48
CA PRO A 51 11.82 7.67 5.95
C PRO A 51 12.67 7.21 4.75
N GLU A 52 13.91 6.89 5.02
CA GLU A 52 14.75 6.15 4.08
C GLU A 52 14.13 4.78 3.81
N PHE A 53 14.06 4.38 2.53
CA PHE A 53 13.60 3.06 2.15
C PHE A 53 14.80 2.10 2.08
N LYS A 54 14.68 0.94 2.72
CA LYS A 54 15.73 -0.07 2.83
C LYS A 54 15.57 -1.22 1.85
N GLU A 55 14.31 -1.52 1.45
CA GLU A 55 14.03 -2.56 0.45
C GLU A 55 13.05 -2.08 -0.61
N GLN A 56 13.21 -2.63 -1.81
CA GLN A 56 12.26 -2.49 -2.91
C GLN A 56 12.04 -3.86 -3.56
N TYR A 57 10.79 -4.21 -3.79
CA TYR A 57 10.39 -5.45 -4.46
C TYR A 57 9.07 -5.25 -5.22
N TYR A 58 8.69 -6.25 -6.01
CA TYR A 58 7.41 -6.26 -6.68
C TYR A 58 6.75 -7.64 -6.60
N SER A 59 5.44 -7.69 -6.79
CA SER A 59 4.67 -8.91 -6.97
C SER A 59 3.89 -8.88 -8.26
N VAL A 60 3.78 -10.03 -8.93
CA VAL A 60 2.85 -10.25 -10.05
C VAL A 60 1.75 -11.18 -9.56
N SER A 61 0.52 -10.80 -9.80
CA SER A 61 -0.65 -11.58 -9.36
C SER A 61 -1.68 -11.70 -10.47
N HIS A 62 -2.26 -12.90 -10.60
CA HIS A 62 -3.34 -13.17 -11.54
C HIS A 62 -4.68 -12.61 -11.04
N GLN A 63 -5.67 -12.56 -11.91
CA GLN A 63 -7.02 -12.09 -11.58
C GLN A 63 -7.59 -12.84 -10.37
N ASN A 64 -8.31 -12.12 -9.54
CA ASN A 64 -8.95 -12.60 -8.30
C ASN A 64 -7.99 -13.13 -7.23
N VAL A 65 -6.67 -12.94 -7.38
CA VAL A 65 -5.72 -13.17 -6.28
C VAL A 65 -5.86 -12.05 -5.26
N PHE A 66 -6.05 -12.44 -4.00
CA PHE A 66 -5.96 -11.55 -2.84
C PHE A 66 -4.69 -11.88 -2.05
N ARG A 67 -3.95 -10.84 -1.64
CA ARG A 67 -2.81 -10.94 -0.72
C ARG A 67 -3.01 -9.93 0.40
N GLY A 68 -2.99 -10.38 1.64
CA GLY A 68 -3.15 -9.50 2.79
C GLY A 68 -3.96 -10.10 3.91
N MET A 69 -4.20 -9.33 4.95
CA MET A 69 -3.72 -7.96 5.25
C MET A 69 -2.42 -8.03 6.06
N HIS A 70 -1.29 -7.67 5.46
CA HIS A 70 0.05 -7.92 6.00
C HIS A 70 0.68 -6.69 6.67
N PHE A 71 1.42 -6.93 7.75
CA PHE A 71 2.28 -5.95 8.42
C PHE A 71 3.40 -6.66 9.17
N GLN A 72 4.44 -5.93 9.57
CA GLN A 72 5.46 -6.41 10.50
C GLN A 72 5.23 -5.82 11.89
N LEU A 73 5.51 -6.63 12.93
CA LEU A 73 5.47 -6.20 14.32
C LEU A 73 6.70 -5.35 14.68
N PRO A 74 6.59 -4.44 15.67
CA PRO A 74 7.75 -3.75 16.22
C PRO A 74 8.81 -4.74 16.72
N PRO A 75 10.11 -4.38 16.62
CA PRO A 75 10.68 -3.13 16.13
C PRO A 75 10.91 -3.08 14.61
N PHE A 76 10.34 -4.00 13.82
CA PHE A 76 10.49 -4.07 12.36
C PHE A 76 9.25 -3.57 11.62
N ASP A 77 8.40 -2.80 12.29
CA ASP A 77 7.24 -2.18 11.67
C ASP A 77 7.65 -1.16 10.59
N VAL A 78 6.94 -1.15 9.48
CA VAL A 78 7.38 -0.49 8.26
C VAL A 78 6.42 0.60 7.78
N VAL A 79 6.98 1.69 7.26
CA VAL A 79 6.29 2.56 6.31
C VAL A 79 6.39 1.92 4.94
N LYS A 80 5.26 1.79 4.23
CA LYS A 80 5.22 1.26 2.86
C LYS A 80 4.82 2.36 1.88
N LEU A 81 5.43 2.33 0.71
CA LEU A 81 4.96 3.06 -0.47
C LEU A 81 4.63 2.01 -1.53
N VAL A 82 3.37 2.02 -2.00
CA VAL A 82 2.83 0.99 -2.90
C VAL A 82 2.25 1.63 -4.14
N TYR A 83 2.51 1.06 -5.33
CA TYR A 83 1.90 1.48 -6.59
C TYR A 83 1.77 0.31 -7.57
N CYS A 84 0.81 0.43 -8.49
CA CYS A 84 0.61 -0.52 -9.58
C CYS A 84 1.22 0.02 -10.87
N SER A 85 2.11 -0.77 -11.52
CA SER A 85 2.72 -0.38 -12.80
C SER A 85 2.04 -1.02 -14.01
N GLN A 86 1.31 -2.12 -13.80
CA GLN A 86 0.58 -2.84 -14.84
C GLN A 86 -0.69 -3.47 -14.24
N GLY A 87 -1.78 -3.40 -14.99
CA GLY A 87 -3.08 -3.91 -14.55
C GLY A 87 -3.79 -3.00 -13.57
N THR A 88 -4.75 -3.56 -12.83
CA THR A 88 -5.59 -2.84 -11.87
C THR A 88 -5.82 -3.69 -10.63
N VAL A 89 -5.72 -3.06 -9.46
CA VAL A 89 -6.01 -3.70 -8.17
C VAL A 89 -6.94 -2.82 -7.33
N TYR A 90 -7.72 -3.45 -6.45
CA TYR A 90 -8.24 -2.81 -5.26
C TYR A 90 -7.24 -3.02 -4.14
N ASP A 91 -6.66 -1.92 -3.68
CA ASP A 91 -5.67 -1.85 -2.63
C ASP A 91 -6.35 -1.47 -1.31
N PHE A 92 -6.02 -2.15 -0.22
CA PHE A 92 -6.68 -1.99 1.07
C PHE A 92 -5.65 -1.67 2.15
N VAL A 93 -5.95 -0.65 2.94
CA VAL A 93 -5.13 -0.25 4.10
C VAL A 93 -6.03 -0.22 5.32
N ALA A 94 -5.61 -0.85 6.41
CA ALA A 94 -6.34 -0.88 7.68
C ALA A 94 -5.47 -0.35 8.82
N ASP A 95 -6.02 0.56 9.61
CA ASP A 95 -5.30 1.18 10.74
C ASP A 95 -5.38 0.27 11.98
N LEU A 96 -4.22 -0.17 12.46
CA LEU A 96 -4.11 -1.04 13.66
C LEU A 96 -3.57 -0.28 14.88
N ARG A 97 -3.34 1.04 14.80
CA ARG A 97 -2.79 1.87 15.88
C ARG A 97 -3.88 2.24 16.87
N LYS A 98 -3.80 1.73 18.11
CA LYS A 98 -4.83 1.88 19.15
C LYS A 98 -5.16 3.34 19.51
N THR A 99 -4.17 4.22 19.42
CA THR A 99 -4.34 5.65 19.75
C THR A 99 -4.78 6.49 18.54
N SER A 100 -4.88 5.88 17.35
CA SER A 100 -5.30 6.58 16.15
C SER A 100 -6.81 6.82 16.16
N PRO A 101 -7.29 8.00 15.71
CA PRO A 101 -8.72 8.26 15.53
C PRO A 101 -9.37 7.35 14.48
N THR A 102 -8.58 6.67 13.67
CA THR A 102 -9.05 5.74 12.63
C THR A 102 -8.73 4.27 12.93
N TYR A 103 -8.44 3.93 14.20
CA TYR A 103 -8.22 2.54 14.61
C TYR A 103 -9.37 1.62 14.16
N GLY A 104 -9.03 0.51 13.54
CA GLY A 104 -9.98 -0.49 13.03
C GLY A 104 -10.68 -0.11 11.71
N HIS A 105 -10.48 1.10 11.20
CA HIS A 105 -11.00 1.50 9.90
C HIS A 105 -10.13 0.93 8.77
N CYS A 106 -10.78 0.53 7.68
CA CYS A 106 -10.12 0.09 6.45
C CYS A 106 -10.58 0.93 5.27
N GLN A 107 -9.63 1.39 4.45
CA GLN A 107 -9.87 2.17 3.25
C GLN A 107 -9.49 1.36 2.03
N ARG A 108 -10.31 1.44 0.96
CA ARG A 108 -9.99 0.92 -0.37
C ARG A 108 -9.49 2.04 -1.26
N PHE A 109 -8.42 1.76 -1.99
CA PHE A 109 -7.90 2.56 -3.10
C PHE A 109 -8.00 1.76 -4.40
N GLU A 110 -8.11 2.42 -5.53
CA GLU A 110 -7.95 1.79 -6.83
C GLU A 110 -6.59 2.22 -7.40
N LEU A 111 -5.71 1.24 -7.64
CA LEU A 111 -4.40 1.47 -8.24
C LEU A 111 -4.32 0.79 -9.60
N SER A 112 -3.74 1.49 -10.57
CA SER A 112 -3.59 0.95 -11.91
C SER A 112 -2.34 1.47 -12.62
N GLY A 113 -1.85 0.72 -13.60
CA GLY A 113 -0.77 1.16 -14.48
C GLY A 113 -1.16 2.38 -15.34
N GLU A 114 -2.45 2.65 -15.52
CA GLU A 114 -2.93 3.79 -16.31
C GLU A 114 -2.99 5.09 -15.50
N ASN A 115 -3.23 4.98 -14.20
CA ASN A 115 -3.22 6.11 -13.27
C ASN A 115 -2.10 5.92 -12.24
N PRO A 116 -0.92 6.55 -12.43
CA PRO A 116 0.26 6.31 -11.58
C PRO A 116 0.11 6.97 -10.20
N THR A 117 -0.78 6.41 -9.41
CA THR A 117 -1.01 6.79 -8.02
C THR A 117 -0.29 5.84 -7.09
N MET A 118 0.40 6.41 -6.09
CA MET A 118 1.05 5.71 -5.00
C MET A 118 0.26 5.90 -3.72
N VAL A 119 0.20 4.86 -2.88
CA VAL A 119 -0.31 4.95 -1.50
C VAL A 119 0.87 4.94 -0.55
N VAL A 120 0.93 5.91 0.34
CA VAL A 120 1.87 5.96 1.46
C VAL A 120 1.15 5.46 2.71
N ILE A 121 1.65 4.37 3.25
CA ILE A 121 1.06 3.61 4.35
C ILE A 121 1.97 3.74 5.56
N PRO A 122 1.56 4.46 6.62
CA PRO A 122 2.33 4.55 7.86
C PRO A 122 2.58 3.20 8.52
N SER A 123 3.63 3.14 9.34
CA SER A 123 3.83 2.04 10.29
C SER A 123 2.59 1.85 11.18
N GLY A 124 2.33 0.61 11.59
CA GLY A 124 1.15 0.24 12.38
C GLY A 124 -0.14 0.10 11.56
N MET A 125 -0.03 0.06 10.22
CA MET A 125 -1.16 -0.26 9.34
C MET A 125 -0.96 -1.59 8.62
N ALA A 126 -2.04 -2.35 8.44
CA ALA A 126 -2.07 -3.55 7.62
C ALA A 126 -2.39 -3.20 6.17
N HIS A 127 -1.78 -3.92 5.23
CA HIS A 127 -1.93 -3.71 3.80
C HIS A 127 -2.27 -5.02 3.07
N GLY A 128 -3.14 -4.92 2.08
CA GLY A 128 -3.49 -6.02 1.18
C GLY A 128 -4.10 -5.51 -0.12
N PHE A 129 -4.25 -6.39 -1.09
CA PHE A 129 -4.86 -6.03 -2.37
C PHE A 129 -5.57 -7.20 -3.04
N LEU A 130 -6.55 -6.87 -3.89
CA LEU A 130 -7.26 -7.80 -4.77
C LEU A 130 -6.98 -7.42 -6.23
N THR A 131 -6.45 -8.35 -7.01
CA THR A 131 -6.21 -8.15 -8.45
C THR A 131 -7.51 -8.19 -9.23
N ARG A 132 -7.80 -7.13 -10.00
CA ARG A 132 -9.03 -6.96 -10.78
C ARG A 132 -8.85 -7.24 -12.27
N SER A 133 -7.71 -6.89 -12.84
CA SER A 133 -7.33 -7.21 -14.21
C SER A 133 -6.86 -8.66 -14.34
N GLN A 134 -6.64 -9.14 -15.57
CA GLN A 134 -6.12 -10.48 -15.85
C GLN A 134 -4.80 -10.74 -15.10
N SER A 135 -3.97 -9.72 -14.98
CA SER A 135 -2.74 -9.71 -14.19
C SER A 135 -2.46 -8.29 -13.69
N ALA A 136 -1.79 -8.15 -12.56
CA ALA A 136 -1.29 -6.87 -12.08
C ALA A 136 0.10 -7.01 -11.49
N THR A 137 0.91 -5.94 -11.66
CA THR A 137 2.25 -5.81 -11.05
C THR A 137 2.22 -4.68 -10.04
N LEU A 138 2.36 -5.02 -8.76
CA LEU A 138 2.51 -4.08 -7.65
C LEU A 138 3.96 -3.97 -7.23
N HIS A 139 4.40 -2.73 -7.01
CA HIS A 139 5.71 -2.39 -6.48
C HIS A 139 5.59 -1.87 -5.06
N TYR A 140 6.59 -2.18 -4.26
CA TYR A 140 6.70 -1.81 -2.86
C TYR A 140 8.06 -1.22 -2.57
N MET A 141 8.08 -0.14 -1.82
CA MET A 141 9.26 0.39 -1.16
C MET A 141 8.97 0.42 0.34
N VAL A 142 9.86 -0.11 1.16
CA VAL A 142 9.65 -0.26 2.61
C VAL A 142 10.81 0.28 3.41
N SER A 143 10.48 0.88 4.57
CA SER A 143 11.45 1.59 5.41
C SER A 143 12.27 0.67 6.32
N GLU A 144 11.94 -0.62 6.39
CA GLU A 144 12.68 -1.60 7.18
C GLU A 144 12.83 -2.90 6.39
N ILE A 145 13.84 -3.69 6.71
CA ILE A 145 14.10 -5.00 6.10
C ILE A 145 13.04 -6.02 6.49
N TYR A 146 12.83 -7.00 5.62
CA TYR A 146 11.93 -8.10 5.89
C TYR A 146 12.41 -8.98 7.06
N ASN A 147 11.52 -9.20 8.03
CA ASN A 147 11.76 -10.13 9.14
C ASN A 147 10.65 -11.19 9.17
N PRO A 148 10.95 -12.45 8.80
CA PRO A 148 9.93 -13.50 8.70
C PRO A 148 9.30 -13.87 10.06
N GLU A 149 9.99 -13.64 11.19
CA GLU A 149 9.45 -13.94 12.53
C GLU A 149 8.44 -12.89 12.99
N LEU A 150 8.52 -11.67 12.45
CA LEU A 150 7.67 -10.56 12.80
C LEU A 150 6.65 -10.20 11.71
N ASP A 151 6.73 -10.86 10.55
CA ASP A 151 5.77 -10.68 9.46
C ASP A 151 4.50 -11.49 9.71
N THR A 152 3.38 -10.79 9.84
CA THR A 152 2.07 -11.35 10.19
C THR A 152 0.94 -10.61 9.47
N GLY A 153 -0.32 -10.87 9.87
CA GLY A 153 -1.47 -10.21 9.27
C GLY A 153 -2.76 -10.28 10.10
N ILE A 154 -3.76 -9.56 9.61
CA ILE A 154 -5.15 -9.62 10.06
C ILE A 154 -6.01 -10.26 8.97
N HIS A 155 -6.90 -11.17 9.36
CA HIS A 155 -7.83 -11.82 8.43
C HIS A 155 -8.71 -10.77 7.75
N TYR A 156 -8.77 -10.79 6.43
CA TYR A 156 -9.45 -9.81 5.59
C TYR A 156 -10.94 -9.64 5.93
N SER A 157 -11.61 -10.70 6.39
CA SER A 157 -13.02 -10.65 6.79
C SER A 157 -13.30 -9.78 8.03
N SER A 158 -12.26 -9.22 8.64
CA SER A 158 -12.40 -8.21 9.70
C SER A 158 -12.88 -6.85 9.18
N PHE A 159 -12.86 -6.65 7.86
CA PHE A 159 -13.11 -5.35 7.24
C PHE A 159 -14.19 -5.46 6.17
N ASN A 160 -15.37 -4.87 6.42
CA ASN A 160 -16.54 -4.94 5.53
C ASN A 160 -16.30 -4.36 4.12
N VAL A 161 -15.29 -3.48 3.96
CA VAL A 161 -14.90 -2.91 2.66
C VAL A 161 -14.20 -3.91 1.75
N ILE A 162 -13.71 -5.03 2.30
CA ILE A 162 -13.05 -6.11 1.56
C ILE A 162 -14.09 -7.16 1.19
N ASP A 163 -14.66 -7.01 0.01
CA ASP A 163 -15.58 -7.98 -0.59
C ASP A 163 -14.83 -8.78 -1.67
N LEU A 164 -14.53 -10.04 -1.36
CA LEU A 164 -13.81 -10.93 -2.26
C LEU A 164 -14.80 -11.72 -3.13
N PRO A 165 -14.53 -11.86 -4.44
CA PRO A 165 -15.33 -12.74 -5.29
C PRO A 165 -15.24 -14.19 -4.80
N HIS A 166 -16.29 -14.99 -5.06
CA HIS A 166 -16.37 -16.39 -4.61
C HIS A 166 -15.22 -17.29 -5.10
N ASN A 167 -14.61 -16.92 -6.22
CA ASN A 167 -13.43 -17.60 -6.79
C ASN A 167 -12.10 -16.90 -6.46
N ALA A 168 -12.07 -16.07 -5.42
CA ALA A 168 -10.84 -15.44 -4.98
C ALA A 168 -9.82 -16.48 -4.53
N GLN A 169 -8.57 -16.28 -4.95
CA GLN A 169 -7.44 -17.10 -4.53
C GLN A 169 -6.70 -16.39 -3.39
N VAL A 170 -6.74 -17.00 -2.22
CA VAL A 170 -6.09 -16.51 -1.00
C VAL A 170 -5.14 -17.60 -0.50
N SER A 171 -3.93 -17.23 -0.10
CA SER A 171 -2.96 -18.20 0.41
C SER A 171 -3.46 -18.87 1.71
N PRO A 172 -3.05 -20.15 2.00
CA PRO A 172 -3.39 -20.78 3.28
C PRO A 172 -2.92 -19.95 4.49
N ARG A 173 -1.77 -19.29 4.37
CA ARG A 173 -1.25 -18.38 5.39
C ARG A 173 -2.22 -17.23 5.67
N ASP A 174 -2.68 -16.54 4.62
CA ASP A 174 -3.54 -15.36 4.76
C ASP A 174 -4.94 -15.74 5.27
N GLN A 175 -5.42 -16.95 4.93
CA GLN A 175 -6.66 -17.51 5.47
C GLN A 175 -6.56 -17.88 6.96
N ALA A 176 -5.36 -18.15 7.45
CA ALA A 176 -5.12 -18.52 8.85
C ALA A 176 -4.91 -17.33 9.79
N PHE A 177 -4.87 -16.10 9.28
CA PHE A 177 -4.71 -14.92 10.12
C PHE A 177 -5.85 -14.74 11.12
N VAL A 178 -5.52 -14.18 12.27
CA VAL A 178 -6.51 -13.86 13.30
C VAL A 178 -7.42 -12.70 12.87
N LYS A 179 -8.66 -12.68 13.32
CA LYS A 179 -9.54 -11.54 13.15
C LYS A 179 -9.07 -10.35 14.02
N LEU A 180 -9.38 -9.13 13.58
CA LEU A 180 -9.04 -7.90 14.31
C LEU A 180 -9.57 -7.93 15.76
N SER A 181 -10.77 -8.50 15.99
CA SER A 181 -11.37 -8.64 17.32
C SER A 181 -10.51 -9.46 18.30
N ASN A 182 -9.66 -10.36 17.79
CA ASN A 182 -8.80 -11.24 18.57
C ASN A 182 -7.33 -10.78 18.56
N PHE A 183 -7.03 -9.70 17.83
CA PHE A 183 -5.67 -9.16 17.71
C PHE A 183 -5.39 -8.12 18.79
N LYS A 184 -4.35 -8.34 19.58
CA LYS A 184 -3.84 -7.35 20.54
C LYS A 184 -2.79 -6.50 19.86
N SER A 185 -3.21 -5.38 19.26
CA SER A 185 -2.30 -4.49 18.56
C SER A 185 -1.18 -3.99 19.48
N PRO A 186 0.08 -4.07 19.04
CA PRO A 186 1.21 -3.46 19.76
C PRO A 186 1.44 -1.98 19.39
N PHE A 187 0.66 -1.45 18.42
CA PHE A 187 0.81 -0.10 17.87
C PHE A 187 0.00 0.96 18.60
#